data_8eef02986a69bec6956caa575ec4ae02
#
_entry.id   8eef02986a69bec6956caa575ec4ae02
#
_cell.length_a   1.000
_cell.length_b   1.000
_cell.length_c   1.000
_cell.angle_alpha   90.00
_cell.angle_beta   90.00
_cell.angle_gamma   90.00
#
_symmetry.space_group_name_H-M   'P 1'
#
loop_
_entity.id
_entity.type
_entity.pdbx_description
1 polymer ?
#
loop_
_entity_poly.entity_id
_entity_poly.type
_entity_poly.pdbx_seq_one_letter_code
_entity_poly.pdbx_strand_id
1 'polypeptide(L)'
;MVSLENDRFLRALMREPVDRTPLWMMRQAGRYLPEYRATRAEAGSFMGLCTNPELACEVTLQPLRRYAMDAAILFSDILTVPDALGLGLYFSEGEGPRFEHPVSSAAEIDALDPERAANELGYVMDAVALIRKELKGSVPLIGFAGSPWTLATYMVEGGSSKDFAKVKSLAFNEPELMHQLLGKLAKSVAVYLAEQVRNGAQALQIFDTWGGSLSHAAYREFSLRYMTEIIEQLPGEAEGRRVPVIVFTKGGGQWLE
;
A
#
# COMPACT_ATOMS: atom_id res chain seq x y z
N MET A 1 9.24 -18.69 -16.78
CA MET A 1 8.15 -17.73 -16.48
C MET A 1 6.81 -18.42 -16.74
N VAL A 2 5.88 -18.39 -15.81
CA VAL A 2 4.51 -18.89 -16.04
C VAL A 2 3.76 -17.79 -16.81
N SER A 3 3.24 -18.11 -18.01
CA SER A 3 2.41 -17.16 -18.77
C SER A 3 1.12 -16.89 -18.02
N LEU A 4 0.62 -15.64 -18.07
CA LEU A 4 -0.69 -15.30 -17.52
C LEU A 4 -1.79 -15.89 -18.40
N GLU A 5 -2.73 -16.60 -17.78
CA GLU A 5 -3.95 -17.10 -18.44
C GLU A 5 -4.95 -15.96 -18.65
N ASN A 6 -5.06 -15.07 -17.66
CA ASN A 6 -5.88 -13.86 -17.72
C ASN A 6 -5.01 -12.62 -17.48
N ASP A 7 -4.61 -11.95 -18.55
CA ASP A 7 -3.83 -10.72 -18.53
C ASP A 7 -4.68 -9.45 -18.76
N ARG A 8 -6.01 -9.59 -18.80
CA ARG A 8 -6.97 -8.51 -19.10
C ARG A 8 -6.73 -7.26 -18.27
N PHE A 9 -6.47 -7.43 -16.96
CA PHE A 9 -6.22 -6.31 -16.07
C PHE A 9 -4.98 -5.51 -16.47
N LEU A 10 -3.86 -6.20 -16.75
CA LEU A 10 -2.63 -5.55 -17.18
C LEU A 10 -2.79 -4.86 -18.54
N ARG A 11 -3.44 -5.52 -19.49
CA ARG A 11 -3.72 -4.95 -20.82
C ARG A 11 -4.55 -3.68 -20.72
N ALA A 12 -5.60 -3.67 -19.89
CA ALA A 12 -6.41 -2.47 -19.67
C ALA A 12 -5.58 -1.32 -19.08
N LEU A 13 -4.71 -1.60 -18.12
CA LEU A 13 -3.80 -0.59 -17.55
C LEU A 13 -2.79 -0.05 -18.59
N MET A 14 -2.44 -0.87 -19.57
CA MET A 14 -1.57 -0.49 -20.69
C MET A 14 -2.33 0.18 -21.85
N ARG A 15 -3.65 0.40 -21.70
CA ARG A 15 -4.55 0.93 -22.74
C ARG A 15 -4.62 0.05 -23.99
N GLU A 16 -4.42 -1.24 -23.84
CA GLU A 16 -4.59 -2.24 -24.88
C GLU A 16 -6.04 -2.70 -24.95
N PRO A 17 -6.54 -3.17 -26.13
CA PRO A 17 -7.89 -3.68 -26.28
C PRO A 17 -8.16 -4.86 -25.35
N VAL A 18 -9.30 -4.85 -24.67
CA VAL A 18 -9.80 -5.95 -23.83
C VAL A 18 -11.23 -6.30 -24.21
N ASP A 19 -11.65 -7.53 -23.96
CA ASP A 19 -12.99 -8.03 -24.27
C ASP A 19 -14.07 -7.46 -23.34
N ARG A 20 -13.70 -7.07 -22.12
CA ARG A 20 -14.56 -6.44 -21.13
C ARG A 20 -13.73 -5.66 -20.12
N THR A 21 -14.36 -4.77 -19.36
CA THR A 21 -13.72 -4.07 -18.24
C THR A 21 -13.26 -5.07 -17.19
N PRO A 22 -11.95 -5.10 -16.82
CA PRO A 22 -11.47 -5.97 -15.77
C PRO A 22 -11.98 -5.53 -14.40
N LEU A 23 -12.17 -6.51 -13.51
CA LEU A 23 -12.67 -6.30 -12.17
C LEU A 23 -11.72 -6.86 -11.11
N TRP A 24 -11.38 -6.04 -10.15
CA TRP A 24 -10.90 -6.42 -8.83
C TRP A 24 -11.57 -5.52 -7.78
N MET A 25 -11.57 -5.91 -6.52
CA MET A 25 -12.25 -5.13 -5.47
C MET A 25 -11.28 -4.80 -4.34
N MET A 26 -11.25 -3.54 -3.94
CA MET A 26 -10.56 -3.12 -2.72
C MET A 26 -11.08 -3.92 -1.52
N ARG A 27 -10.17 -4.50 -0.73
CA ARG A 27 -10.50 -5.40 0.39
C ARG A 27 -11.30 -6.64 -0.04
N GLN A 28 -11.01 -7.17 -1.24
CA GLN A 28 -11.60 -8.44 -1.71
C GLN A 28 -11.31 -9.60 -0.73
N ALA A 29 -10.15 -9.65 -0.08
CA ALA A 29 -9.96 -10.42 1.15
C ALA A 29 -10.54 -9.63 2.33
N GLY A 30 -11.57 -10.16 3.00
CA GLY A 30 -12.24 -9.39 4.03
C GLY A 30 -13.26 -10.14 4.85
N ARG A 31 -13.72 -9.49 5.94
CA ARG A 31 -14.62 -10.07 6.96
C ARG A 31 -15.99 -10.52 6.44
N TYR A 32 -16.39 -10.17 5.24
CA TYR A 32 -17.62 -10.67 4.60
C TYR A 32 -17.48 -12.14 4.19
N LEU A 33 -16.24 -12.65 4.00
CA LEU A 33 -15.97 -14.05 3.70
C LEU A 33 -15.91 -14.88 5.00
N PRO A 34 -16.70 -15.96 5.15
CA PRO A 34 -16.62 -16.85 6.31
C PRO A 34 -15.22 -17.45 6.50
N GLU A 35 -14.57 -17.90 5.42
CA GLU A 35 -13.22 -18.43 5.42
C GLU A 35 -12.18 -17.41 5.89
N TYR A 36 -12.30 -16.15 5.49
CA TYR A 36 -11.45 -15.09 6.01
C TYR A 36 -11.57 -14.95 7.52
N ARG A 37 -12.80 -14.97 8.04
CA ARG A 37 -13.02 -14.89 9.49
C ARG A 37 -12.41 -16.07 10.25
N ALA A 38 -12.47 -17.28 9.67
CA ALA A 38 -11.83 -18.46 10.26
C ALA A 38 -10.30 -18.31 10.30
N THR A 39 -9.67 -18.00 9.16
CA THR A 39 -8.24 -17.78 9.08
C THR A 39 -7.77 -16.62 9.98
N ARG A 40 -8.57 -15.55 10.07
CA ARG A 40 -8.29 -14.42 10.96
C ARG A 40 -8.35 -14.80 12.44
N ALA A 41 -9.25 -15.68 12.83
CA ALA A 41 -9.35 -16.21 14.21
C ALA A 41 -8.16 -17.12 14.54
N GLU A 42 -7.74 -17.97 13.60
CA GLU A 42 -6.55 -18.81 13.73
C GLU A 42 -5.27 -17.98 13.91
N ALA A 43 -5.12 -16.89 13.18
CA ALA A 43 -4.00 -15.97 13.29
C ALA A 43 -3.92 -15.21 14.62
N GLY A 44 -4.97 -15.21 15.43
CA GLY A 44 -5.05 -14.55 16.73
C GLY A 44 -5.14 -13.02 16.66
N SER A 45 -4.29 -12.37 15.86
CA SER A 45 -4.28 -10.91 15.69
C SER A 45 -4.26 -10.49 14.22
N PHE A 46 -4.56 -9.21 13.93
CA PHE A 46 -4.44 -8.68 12.56
C PHE A 46 -2.98 -8.70 12.08
N MET A 47 -2.07 -8.30 12.94
CA MET A 47 -0.65 -8.36 12.63
C MET A 47 -0.17 -9.81 12.50
N GLY A 48 -0.64 -10.74 13.34
CA GLY A 48 -0.34 -12.16 13.18
C GLY A 48 -0.77 -12.73 11.82
N LEU A 49 -1.87 -12.21 11.24
CA LEU A 49 -2.28 -12.55 9.89
C LEU A 49 -1.37 -11.90 8.82
N CYS A 50 -1.01 -10.62 8.99
CA CYS A 50 -0.18 -9.89 8.04
C CYS A 50 1.28 -10.37 8.02
N THR A 51 1.84 -10.74 9.17
CA THR A 51 3.25 -11.13 9.32
C THR A 51 3.52 -12.60 9.04
N ASN A 52 2.47 -13.38 8.76
CA ASN A 52 2.58 -14.78 8.37
C ASN A 52 2.34 -14.93 6.86
N PRO A 53 3.37 -15.25 6.05
CA PRO A 53 3.25 -15.34 4.59
C PRO A 53 2.22 -16.37 4.12
N GLU A 54 2.09 -17.51 4.79
CA GLU A 54 1.15 -18.58 4.44
C GLU A 54 -0.30 -18.13 4.66
N LEU A 55 -0.59 -17.50 5.81
CA LEU A 55 -1.91 -16.99 6.11
C LEU A 55 -2.28 -15.79 5.22
N ALA A 56 -1.32 -14.90 4.94
CA ALA A 56 -1.52 -13.79 4.01
C ALA A 56 -1.80 -14.29 2.59
N CYS A 57 -1.10 -15.35 2.15
CA CYS A 57 -1.34 -16.02 0.88
C CYS A 57 -2.75 -16.65 0.86
N GLU A 58 -3.12 -17.40 1.89
CA GLU A 58 -4.42 -18.06 1.96
C GLU A 58 -5.57 -17.04 1.81
N VAL A 59 -5.56 -15.96 2.61
CA VAL A 59 -6.63 -14.94 2.54
C VAL A 59 -6.63 -14.16 1.22
N THR A 60 -5.49 -14.01 0.58
CA THR A 60 -5.40 -13.40 -0.76
C THR A 60 -6.10 -14.26 -1.82
N LEU A 61 -5.99 -15.59 -1.72
CA LEU A 61 -6.57 -16.52 -2.70
C LEU A 61 -8.06 -16.80 -2.46
N GLN A 62 -8.56 -16.65 -1.24
CA GLN A 62 -9.95 -16.95 -0.90
C GLN A 62 -10.99 -16.27 -1.80
N PRO A 63 -10.94 -14.94 -2.07
CA PRO A 63 -11.89 -14.30 -2.96
C PRO A 63 -11.82 -14.81 -4.40
N LEU A 64 -10.65 -15.22 -4.88
CA LEU A 64 -10.47 -15.74 -6.24
C LEU A 64 -11.11 -17.12 -6.43
N ARG A 65 -11.24 -17.91 -5.36
CA ARG A 65 -11.95 -19.18 -5.38
C ARG A 65 -13.48 -19.01 -5.46
N ARG A 66 -14.00 -17.84 -5.04
CA ARG A 66 -15.43 -17.54 -5.04
C ARG A 66 -15.89 -16.72 -6.22
N TYR A 67 -15.04 -15.81 -6.70
CA TYR A 67 -15.41 -14.81 -7.68
C TYR A 67 -14.42 -14.78 -8.84
N ALA A 68 -14.93 -14.56 -10.04
CA ALA A 68 -14.12 -14.41 -11.24
C ALA A 68 -13.47 -13.01 -11.29
N MET A 69 -12.52 -12.76 -10.39
CA MET A 69 -11.73 -11.53 -10.39
C MET A 69 -10.66 -11.56 -11.48
N ASP A 70 -10.31 -10.39 -12.02
CA ASP A 70 -9.29 -10.25 -13.06
C ASP A 70 -7.91 -9.87 -12.47
N ALA A 71 -7.81 -9.69 -11.16
CA ALA A 71 -6.54 -9.51 -10.43
C ALA A 71 -6.63 -9.95 -8.98
N ALA A 72 -5.50 -10.41 -8.43
CA ALA A 72 -5.27 -10.55 -7.00
C ALA A 72 -4.62 -9.27 -6.47
N ILE A 73 -4.87 -8.92 -5.21
CA ILE A 73 -4.09 -7.92 -4.50
C ILE A 73 -3.50 -8.55 -3.24
N LEU A 74 -2.22 -8.28 -3.00
CA LEU A 74 -1.51 -8.69 -1.79
C LEU A 74 -2.34 -8.37 -0.54
N PHE A 75 -2.42 -9.31 0.41
CA PHE A 75 -2.95 -9.02 1.74
C PHE A 75 -1.82 -8.50 2.65
N SER A 76 -1.92 -7.25 3.03
CA SER A 76 -1.04 -6.54 3.95
C SER A 76 -1.76 -5.29 4.48
N ASP A 77 -1.04 -4.40 5.18
CA ASP A 77 -1.54 -3.09 5.57
C ASP A 77 -0.60 -1.98 5.08
N ILE A 78 -1.15 -0.79 4.77
CA ILE A 78 -0.33 0.37 4.38
C ILE A 78 0.56 0.86 5.53
N LEU A 79 0.18 0.57 6.78
CA LEU A 79 0.89 1.03 7.98
C LEU A 79 2.07 0.14 8.37
N THR A 80 2.32 -0.95 7.63
CA THR A 80 3.53 -1.77 7.83
C THR A 80 4.80 -0.97 7.55
N VAL A 81 4.77 -0.01 6.63
CA VAL A 81 5.92 0.88 6.36
C VAL A 81 6.23 1.77 7.57
N PRO A 82 5.30 2.54 8.15
CA PRO A 82 5.54 3.25 9.41
C PRO A 82 5.98 2.35 10.57
N ASP A 83 5.41 1.15 10.67
CA ASP A 83 5.81 0.18 11.70
C ASP A 83 7.29 -0.21 11.54
N ALA A 84 7.72 -0.55 10.34
CA ALA A 84 9.12 -0.84 10.01
C ALA A 84 10.06 0.34 10.30
N LEU A 85 9.55 1.59 10.20
CA LEU A 85 10.30 2.78 10.58
C LEU A 85 10.43 2.96 12.11
N GLY A 86 9.80 2.09 12.91
CA GLY A 86 9.94 2.04 14.37
C GLY A 86 8.84 2.72 15.16
N LEU A 87 7.67 2.99 14.54
CA LEU A 87 6.58 3.67 15.23
C LEU A 87 5.77 2.75 16.17
N GLY A 88 5.90 1.42 16.06
CA GLY A 88 5.19 0.46 16.90
C GLY A 88 3.69 0.45 16.62
N LEU A 89 3.29 -0.24 15.53
CA LEU A 89 1.89 -0.38 15.13
C LEU A 89 1.14 -1.37 16.01
N TYR A 90 0.01 -0.96 16.56
CA TYR A 90 -0.92 -1.84 17.25
C TYR A 90 -2.37 -1.54 16.89
N PHE A 91 -3.25 -2.52 17.16
CA PHE A 91 -4.68 -2.39 16.89
C PHE A 91 -5.46 -2.50 18.17
N SER A 92 -6.19 -1.44 18.54
CA SER A 92 -7.13 -1.45 19.66
C SER A 92 -8.51 -1.89 19.18
N GLU A 93 -9.21 -2.69 20.00
CA GLU A 93 -10.58 -3.08 19.70
C GLU A 93 -11.49 -1.85 19.57
N GLY A 94 -12.17 -1.73 18.44
CA GLY A 94 -13.11 -0.64 18.15
C GLY A 94 -12.47 0.70 17.75
N GLU A 95 -11.15 0.90 17.92
CA GLU A 95 -10.48 2.18 17.64
C GLU A 95 -9.65 2.18 16.35
N GLY A 96 -9.32 1.02 15.81
CA GLY A 96 -8.49 0.88 14.60
C GLY A 96 -6.98 0.92 14.89
N PRO A 97 -6.16 1.24 13.88
CA PRO A 97 -4.70 1.27 14.02
C PRO A 97 -4.23 2.46 14.84
N ARG A 98 -3.21 2.24 15.68
CA ARG A 98 -2.50 3.25 16.47
C ARG A 98 -1.00 3.00 16.46
N PHE A 99 -0.24 4.05 16.74
CA PHE A 99 1.20 3.98 16.92
C PHE A 99 1.59 4.30 18.37
N GLU A 100 2.55 3.52 18.89
CA GLU A 100 3.13 3.76 20.23
C GLU A 100 3.97 5.04 20.24
N HIS A 101 4.67 5.33 19.13
CA HIS A 101 5.60 6.44 18.97
C HIS A 101 5.20 7.33 17.78
N PRO A 102 4.11 8.14 17.88
CA PRO A 102 3.77 9.10 16.84
C PRO A 102 4.88 10.13 16.63
N VAL A 103 5.05 10.57 15.38
CA VAL A 103 6.04 11.60 15.04
C VAL A 103 5.51 12.98 15.42
N SER A 104 6.26 13.74 16.23
CA SER A 104 5.87 15.04 16.77
C SER A 104 6.96 16.12 16.72
N SER A 105 8.19 15.76 16.35
CA SER A 105 9.34 16.67 16.38
C SER A 105 10.30 16.47 15.21
N ALA A 106 11.11 17.49 14.93
CA ALA A 106 12.17 17.43 13.92
C ALA A 106 13.17 16.31 14.20
N ALA A 107 13.54 16.09 15.48
CA ALA A 107 14.48 15.03 15.85
C ALA A 107 13.94 13.62 15.56
N GLU A 108 12.63 13.41 15.78
CA GLU A 108 11.99 12.13 15.46
C GLU A 108 11.91 11.91 13.95
N ILE A 109 11.62 12.96 13.16
CA ILE A 109 11.64 12.89 11.69
C ILE A 109 13.05 12.60 11.20
N ASP A 110 14.05 13.26 11.75
CA ASP A 110 15.46 13.04 11.39
C ASP A 110 15.91 11.61 11.64
N ALA A 111 15.45 11.01 12.73
CA ALA A 111 15.80 9.64 13.14
C ALA A 111 15.17 8.56 12.24
N LEU A 112 14.17 8.88 11.42
CA LEU A 112 13.59 7.91 10.49
C LEU A 112 14.61 7.49 9.43
N ASP A 113 14.88 6.19 9.35
CA ASP A 113 15.75 5.61 8.32
C ASP A 113 14.92 4.96 7.21
N PRO A 114 14.87 5.54 6.01
CA PRO A 114 14.09 5.00 4.89
C PRO A 114 14.45 3.57 4.48
N GLU A 115 15.69 3.12 4.68
CA GLU A 115 16.13 1.79 4.28
C GLU A 115 15.57 0.67 5.18
N ARG A 116 15.11 1.00 6.38
CA ARG A 116 14.51 0.01 7.29
C ARG A 116 13.30 -0.70 6.69
N ALA A 117 12.52 -0.02 5.86
CA ALA A 117 11.35 -0.63 5.23
C ALA A 117 11.71 -1.86 4.36
N ALA A 118 12.86 -1.83 3.66
CA ALA A 118 13.31 -2.98 2.89
C ALA A 118 13.76 -4.14 3.80
N ASN A 119 14.41 -3.84 4.92
CA ASN A 119 15.02 -4.83 5.79
C ASN A 119 13.99 -5.51 6.71
N GLU A 120 13.03 -4.75 7.24
CA GLU A 120 12.07 -5.23 8.24
C GLU A 120 10.82 -5.90 7.62
N LEU A 121 10.52 -5.62 6.35
CA LEU A 121 9.31 -6.12 5.68
C LEU A 121 9.55 -7.38 4.83
N GLY A 122 10.56 -8.18 5.15
CA GLY A 122 10.86 -9.44 4.47
C GLY A 122 9.66 -10.38 4.38
N TYR A 123 8.86 -10.48 5.44
CA TYR A 123 7.66 -11.30 5.47
C TYR A 123 6.62 -10.92 4.41
N VAL A 124 6.56 -9.64 4.02
CA VAL A 124 5.69 -9.18 2.93
C VAL A 124 6.21 -9.71 1.60
N MET A 125 7.53 -9.69 1.40
CA MET A 125 8.16 -10.19 0.16
C MET A 125 7.98 -11.68 0.03
N ASP A 126 8.12 -12.43 1.13
CA ASP A 126 7.82 -13.85 1.18
C ASP A 126 6.36 -14.14 0.82
N ALA A 127 5.41 -13.33 1.34
CA ALA A 127 4.01 -13.43 0.98
C ALA A 127 3.77 -13.15 -0.51
N VAL A 128 4.38 -12.09 -1.08
CA VAL A 128 4.29 -11.76 -2.52
C VAL A 128 4.78 -12.94 -3.37
N ALA A 129 5.96 -13.48 -3.05
CA ALA A 129 6.54 -14.61 -3.78
C ALA A 129 5.66 -15.87 -3.70
N LEU A 130 5.13 -16.16 -2.52
CA LEU A 130 4.24 -17.31 -2.30
C LEU A 130 2.92 -17.14 -3.06
N ILE A 131 2.26 -15.98 -2.95
CA ILE A 131 1.03 -15.68 -3.69
C ILE A 131 1.26 -15.79 -5.20
N ARG A 132 2.37 -15.21 -5.69
CA ARG A 132 2.71 -15.28 -7.13
C ARG A 132 2.86 -16.71 -7.61
N LYS A 133 3.48 -17.58 -6.80
CA LYS A 133 3.62 -19.00 -7.07
C LYS A 133 2.26 -19.72 -7.08
N GLU A 134 1.43 -19.49 -6.06
CA GLU A 134 0.14 -20.20 -5.90
C GLU A 134 -0.92 -19.72 -6.89
N LEU A 135 -0.84 -18.49 -7.40
CA LEU A 135 -1.69 -18.01 -8.50
C LEU A 135 -1.46 -18.80 -9.80
N LYS A 136 -0.30 -19.41 -10.01
CA LYS A 136 0.04 -20.24 -11.19
C LYS A 136 -0.25 -19.57 -12.53
N GLY A 137 -0.28 -18.25 -12.55
CA GLY A 137 -0.59 -17.45 -13.74
C GLY A 137 -2.08 -17.22 -14.01
N SER A 138 -2.98 -17.64 -13.13
CA SER A 138 -4.43 -17.47 -13.33
C SER A 138 -4.84 -16.00 -13.50
N VAL A 139 -4.31 -15.11 -12.66
CA VAL A 139 -4.50 -13.64 -12.72
C VAL A 139 -3.24 -12.92 -12.27
N PRO A 140 -3.03 -11.63 -12.63
CA PRO A 140 -1.91 -10.85 -12.13
C PRO A 140 -2.05 -10.51 -10.65
N LEU A 141 -0.89 -10.28 -10.00
CA LEU A 141 -0.79 -9.84 -8.62
C LEU A 141 -0.50 -8.35 -8.55
N ILE A 142 -1.32 -7.62 -7.79
CA ILE A 142 -1.14 -6.22 -7.44
C ILE A 142 -0.39 -6.14 -6.12
N GLY A 143 0.77 -5.46 -6.11
CA GLY A 143 1.43 -4.98 -4.91
C GLY A 143 0.94 -3.57 -4.55
N PHE A 144 1.14 -3.13 -3.30
CA PHE A 144 0.68 -1.80 -2.92
C PHE A 144 1.45 -1.18 -1.76
N ALA A 145 1.27 0.13 -1.60
CA ALA A 145 1.67 0.89 -0.42
C ALA A 145 0.71 2.06 -0.18
N GLY A 146 0.81 2.69 0.99
CA GLY A 146 0.19 3.99 1.24
C GLY A 146 0.99 5.11 0.56
N SER A 147 0.31 6.21 0.18
CA SER A 147 1.00 7.42 -0.27
C SER A 147 1.75 8.09 0.90
N PRO A 148 2.82 8.85 0.66
CA PRO A 148 3.54 9.55 1.71
C PRO A 148 2.63 10.45 2.55
N TRP A 149 1.70 11.20 1.94
CA TRP A 149 0.73 12.01 2.68
C TRP A 149 -0.16 11.14 3.59
N THR A 150 -0.72 10.06 3.06
CA THR A 150 -1.57 9.17 3.86
C THR A 150 -0.80 8.56 5.02
N LEU A 151 0.44 8.11 4.82
CA LEU A 151 1.28 7.56 5.89
C LEU A 151 1.62 8.62 6.92
N ALA A 152 2.04 9.83 6.48
CA ALA A 152 2.34 10.95 7.37
C ALA A 152 1.13 11.34 8.24
N THR A 153 -0.10 11.28 7.70
CA THR A 153 -1.29 11.57 8.52
C THR A 153 -1.40 10.61 9.69
N TYR A 154 -1.24 9.31 9.47
CA TYR A 154 -1.30 8.31 10.55
C TYR A 154 -0.13 8.46 11.53
N MET A 155 1.09 8.73 11.03
CA MET A 155 2.29 8.87 11.85
C MET A 155 2.21 10.08 12.78
N VAL A 156 1.74 11.22 12.28
CA VAL A 156 1.64 12.48 13.06
C VAL A 156 0.42 12.49 13.97
N GLU A 157 -0.73 11.99 13.50
CA GLU A 157 -1.95 11.89 14.34
C GLU A 157 -1.84 10.80 15.42
N GLY A 158 -0.96 9.79 15.20
CA GLY A 158 -0.82 8.63 16.07
C GLY A 158 -1.88 7.56 15.84
N GLY A 159 -2.68 7.69 14.77
CA GLY A 159 -3.75 6.77 14.41
C GLY A 159 -4.78 7.42 13.49
N SER A 160 -6.01 6.90 13.51
CA SER A 160 -7.12 7.47 12.74
C SER A 160 -7.51 8.84 13.27
N SER A 161 -7.75 9.80 12.37
CA SER A 161 -8.22 11.16 12.71
C SER A 161 -9.42 11.54 11.84
N LYS A 162 -10.29 12.41 12.35
CA LYS A 162 -11.41 12.97 11.61
C LYS A 162 -11.02 14.31 10.97
N ASP A 163 -10.27 15.12 11.70
CA ASP A 163 -9.99 16.52 11.34
C ASP A 163 -8.58 16.73 10.79
N PHE A 164 -7.67 15.78 11.02
CA PHE A 164 -6.26 15.86 10.59
C PHE A 164 -5.57 17.12 11.09
N ALA A 165 -5.87 17.54 12.34
CA ALA A 165 -5.45 18.83 12.86
C ALA A 165 -3.94 18.94 13.05
N LYS A 166 -3.30 17.88 13.59
CA LYS A 166 -1.85 17.89 13.85
C LYS A 166 -1.07 17.90 12.54
N VAL A 167 -1.38 16.98 11.61
CA VAL A 167 -0.66 16.88 10.33
C VAL A 167 -0.86 18.12 9.47
N LYS A 168 -2.06 18.72 9.48
CA LYS A 168 -2.30 20.00 8.78
C LYS A 168 -1.54 21.15 9.45
N SER A 169 -1.51 21.18 10.78
CA SER A 169 -0.72 22.19 11.50
C SER A 169 0.75 22.11 11.13
N LEU A 170 1.31 20.89 11.09
CA LEU A 170 2.70 20.66 10.64
C LEU A 170 2.90 21.15 9.20
N ALA A 171 2.01 20.76 8.28
CA ALA A 171 2.12 21.13 6.88
C ALA A 171 2.08 22.64 6.62
N PHE A 172 1.26 23.38 7.38
CA PHE A 172 1.08 24.83 7.15
C PHE A 172 1.98 25.70 7.99
N ASN A 173 2.40 25.27 9.19
CA ASN A 173 3.25 26.07 10.07
C ASN A 173 4.73 25.73 9.91
N GLU A 174 5.06 24.49 9.53
CA GLU A 174 6.42 23.98 9.37
C GLU A 174 6.56 23.19 8.06
N PRO A 175 6.32 23.82 6.89
CA PRO A 175 6.25 23.12 5.62
C PRO A 175 7.56 22.39 5.26
N GLU A 176 8.71 22.94 5.62
CA GLU A 176 10.00 22.32 5.38
C GLU A 176 10.17 21.01 6.15
N LEU A 177 9.69 20.96 7.38
CA LEU A 177 9.70 19.76 8.20
C LEU A 177 8.72 18.71 7.65
N MET A 178 7.55 19.14 7.16
CA MET A 178 6.63 18.26 6.45
C MET A 178 7.27 17.70 5.17
N HIS A 179 7.95 18.53 4.39
CA HIS A 179 8.66 18.07 3.19
C HIS A 179 9.76 17.05 3.50
N GLN A 180 10.48 17.23 4.61
CA GLN A 180 11.47 16.26 5.08
C GLN A 180 10.82 14.90 5.40
N LEU A 181 9.71 14.90 6.15
CA LEU A 181 8.96 13.67 6.47
C LEU A 181 8.47 12.98 5.20
N LEU A 182 7.81 13.72 4.29
CA LEU A 182 7.25 13.18 3.06
C LEU A 182 8.34 12.64 2.12
N GLY A 183 9.51 13.31 2.05
CA GLY A 183 10.64 12.84 1.26
C GLY A 183 11.24 11.53 1.78
N LYS A 184 11.35 11.37 3.11
CA LYS A 184 11.76 10.10 3.73
C LYS A 184 10.76 8.98 3.44
N LEU A 185 9.47 9.27 3.56
CA LEU A 185 8.41 8.31 3.26
C LEU A 185 8.38 7.93 1.77
N ALA A 186 8.60 8.89 0.87
CA ALA A 186 8.67 8.60 -0.56
C ALA A 186 9.80 7.60 -0.87
N LYS A 187 10.99 7.78 -0.27
CA LYS A 187 12.10 6.84 -0.39
C LYS A 187 11.74 5.45 0.16
N SER A 188 11.20 5.38 1.39
CA SER A 188 10.79 4.12 2.01
C SER A 188 9.77 3.37 1.15
N VAL A 189 8.76 4.08 0.64
CA VAL A 189 7.71 3.49 -0.20
C VAL A 189 8.26 3.04 -1.55
N ALA A 190 9.17 3.82 -2.17
CA ALA A 190 9.78 3.45 -3.44
C ALA A 190 10.59 2.14 -3.31
N VAL A 191 11.43 2.02 -2.28
CA VAL A 191 12.19 0.80 -2.00
C VAL A 191 11.24 -0.37 -1.73
N TYR A 192 10.23 -0.19 -0.89
CA TYR A 192 9.25 -1.22 -0.54
C TYR A 192 8.46 -1.73 -1.74
N LEU A 193 8.00 -0.85 -2.63
CA LEU A 193 7.30 -1.23 -3.85
C LEU A 193 8.23 -1.90 -4.88
N ALA A 194 9.47 -1.43 -5.00
CA ALA A 194 10.47 -2.06 -5.87
C ALA A 194 10.76 -3.50 -5.43
N GLU A 195 10.85 -3.77 -4.12
CA GLU A 195 11.01 -5.13 -3.59
C GLU A 195 9.78 -6.00 -3.88
N GLN A 196 8.55 -5.48 -3.78
CA GLN A 196 7.35 -6.22 -4.18
C GLN A 196 7.40 -6.63 -5.66
N VAL A 197 7.88 -5.75 -6.55
CA VAL A 197 8.07 -6.07 -7.97
C VAL A 197 9.12 -7.17 -8.15
N ARG A 198 10.27 -7.07 -7.49
CA ARG A 198 11.33 -8.10 -7.56
C ARG A 198 10.85 -9.47 -7.09
N ASN A 199 9.91 -9.50 -6.15
CA ASN A 199 9.32 -10.74 -5.62
C ASN A 199 8.05 -11.19 -6.36
N GLY A 200 7.63 -10.50 -7.43
CA GLY A 200 6.62 -10.99 -8.36
C GLY A 200 5.32 -10.21 -8.46
N ALA A 201 5.21 -9.03 -7.87
CA ALA A 201 4.09 -8.12 -8.15
C ALA A 201 4.17 -7.64 -9.60
N GLN A 202 3.04 -7.65 -10.31
CA GLN A 202 2.96 -7.37 -11.74
C GLN A 202 2.26 -6.04 -12.06
N ALA A 203 1.62 -5.45 -11.07
CA ALA A 203 1.12 -4.09 -11.06
C ALA A 203 1.28 -3.54 -9.65
N LEU A 204 1.34 -2.23 -9.50
CA LEU A 204 1.44 -1.57 -8.21
C LEU A 204 0.28 -0.61 -8.00
N GLN A 205 -0.11 -0.40 -6.73
CA GLN A 205 -1.08 0.62 -6.37
C GLN A 205 -0.60 1.45 -5.19
N ILE A 206 -0.66 2.77 -5.33
CA ILE A 206 -0.40 3.74 -4.26
C ILE A 206 -1.76 4.22 -3.73
N PHE A 207 -2.03 3.94 -2.46
CA PHE A 207 -3.27 4.35 -1.80
C PHE A 207 -3.11 5.71 -1.13
N ASP A 208 -3.65 6.74 -1.76
CA ASP A 208 -3.76 8.09 -1.19
C ASP A 208 -5.14 8.30 -0.56
N THR A 209 -5.40 7.54 0.50
CA THR A 209 -6.70 7.50 1.20
C THR A 209 -7.10 8.87 1.74
N TRP A 210 -6.13 9.70 2.14
CA TRP A 210 -6.37 10.98 2.78
C TRP A 210 -6.04 12.20 1.92
N GLY A 211 -5.70 12.01 0.64
CA GLY A 211 -5.45 13.10 -0.30
C GLY A 211 -6.62 14.09 -0.41
N GLY A 212 -7.86 13.58 -0.41
CA GLY A 212 -9.06 14.42 -0.42
C GLY A 212 -9.27 15.32 0.80
N SER A 213 -8.43 15.23 1.85
CA SER A 213 -8.42 16.14 2.98
C SER A 213 -7.68 17.46 2.71
N LEU A 214 -7.00 17.56 1.57
CA LEU A 214 -6.20 18.70 1.13
C LEU A 214 -6.97 19.61 0.17
N SER A 215 -6.59 20.88 0.11
CA SER A 215 -6.97 21.76 -0.98
C SER A 215 -6.22 21.40 -2.26
N HIS A 216 -6.65 21.92 -3.42
CA HIS A 216 -5.98 21.62 -4.70
C HIS A 216 -4.48 21.97 -4.68
N ALA A 217 -4.10 23.14 -4.18
CA ALA A 217 -2.69 23.54 -4.08
C ALA A 217 -1.91 22.62 -3.13
N ALA A 218 -2.44 22.37 -1.94
CA ALA A 218 -1.80 21.49 -0.96
C ALA A 218 -1.72 20.02 -1.42
N TYR A 219 -2.71 19.55 -2.18
CA TYR A 219 -2.65 18.22 -2.79
C TYR A 219 -1.46 18.08 -3.75
N ARG A 220 -1.28 19.07 -4.62
CA ARG A 220 -0.13 19.06 -5.55
C ARG A 220 1.21 19.10 -4.82
N GLU A 221 1.30 19.86 -3.76
CA GLU A 221 2.53 20.09 -2.99
C GLU A 221 2.85 18.92 -2.07
N PHE A 222 1.90 18.44 -1.26
CA PHE A 222 2.15 17.48 -0.18
C PHE A 222 1.76 16.03 -0.52
N SER A 223 1.00 15.79 -1.58
CA SER A 223 0.62 14.42 -1.97
C SER A 223 1.11 14.06 -3.36
N LEU A 224 0.62 14.72 -4.42
CA LEU A 224 0.91 14.35 -5.81
C LEU A 224 2.41 14.36 -6.12
N ARG A 225 3.11 15.39 -5.68
CA ARG A 225 4.58 15.52 -5.84
C ARG A 225 5.30 14.26 -5.38
N TYR A 226 5.02 13.78 -4.19
CA TYR A 226 5.72 12.65 -3.58
C TYR A 226 5.31 11.30 -4.17
N MET A 227 4.07 11.17 -4.66
CA MET A 227 3.68 9.99 -5.44
C MET A 227 4.41 9.95 -6.78
N THR A 228 4.62 11.11 -7.42
CA THR A 228 5.44 11.23 -8.64
C THR A 228 6.88 10.83 -8.37
N GLU A 229 7.50 11.34 -7.30
CA GLU A 229 8.87 10.98 -6.89
C GLU A 229 9.03 9.47 -6.64
N ILE A 230 8.00 8.80 -6.09
CA ILE A 230 8.00 7.33 -5.95
C ILE A 230 8.01 6.67 -7.34
N ILE A 231 7.08 7.06 -8.21
CA ILE A 231 6.90 6.42 -9.53
C ILE A 231 8.16 6.54 -10.38
N GLU A 232 8.86 7.65 -10.31
CA GLU A 232 10.12 7.88 -11.04
C GLU A 232 11.27 6.97 -10.57
N GLN A 233 11.21 6.45 -9.34
CA GLN A 233 12.21 5.55 -8.76
C GLN A 233 11.86 4.06 -8.95
N LEU A 234 10.64 3.74 -9.38
CA LEU A 234 10.21 2.34 -9.53
C LEU A 234 10.81 1.69 -10.78
N PRO A 235 11.05 0.36 -10.74
CA PRO A 235 11.42 -0.37 -11.94
C PRO A 235 10.30 -0.28 -12.97
N GLY A 236 10.59 0.24 -14.15
CA GLY A 236 9.62 0.38 -15.24
C GLY A 236 9.19 -0.94 -15.84
N GLU A 237 10.02 -1.98 -15.72
CA GLU A 237 9.81 -3.31 -16.29
C GLU A 237 10.23 -4.40 -15.31
N ALA A 238 9.50 -5.51 -15.34
CA ALA A 238 9.85 -6.76 -14.66
C ALA A 238 9.42 -7.94 -15.52
N GLU A 239 10.20 -9.01 -15.53
CA GLU A 239 9.92 -10.22 -16.33
C GLU A 239 9.67 -9.93 -17.83
N GLY A 240 10.29 -8.88 -18.40
CA GLY A 240 10.10 -8.48 -19.80
C GLY A 240 8.75 -7.81 -20.09
N ARG A 241 8.05 -7.33 -19.06
CA ARG A 241 6.79 -6.58 -19.16
C ARG A 241 6.87 -5.28 -18.37
N ARG A 242 6.22 -4.25 -18.87
CA ARG A 242 6.02 -3.01 -18.11
C ARG A 242 5.21 -3.27 -16.85
N VAL A 243 5.62 -2.66 -15.73
CA VAL A 243 4.87 -2.70 -14.46
C VAL A 243 4.04 -1.42 -14.34
N PRO A 244 2.71 -1.49 -14.56
CA PRO A 244 1.85 -0.32 -14.42
C PRO A 244 1.65 0.07 -12.95
N VAL A 245 1.55 1.38 -12.71
CA VAL A 245 1.28 1.94 -11.38
C VAL A 245 -0.09 2.62 -11.40
N ILE A 246 -0.91 2.26 -10.42
CA ILE A 246 -2.23 2.84 -10.18
C ILE A 246 -2.11 3.81 -9.01
N VAL A 247 -2.56 5.04 -9.19
CA VAL A 247 -2.71 6.00 -8.10
C VAL A 247 -4.19 6.09 -7.73
N PHE A 248 -4.51 5.82 -6.48
CA PHE A 248 -5.87 5.96 -5.97
C PHE A 248 -5.91 7.09 -4.94
N THR A 249 -6.66 8.16 -5.24
CA THR A 249 -6.90 9.26 -4.30
C THR A 249 -8.38 9.30 -3.93
N LYS A 250 -8.70 9.01 -2.67
CA LYS A 250 -10.06 9.12 -2.17
C LYS A 250 -10.48 10.59 -2.10
N GLY A 251 -11.59 10.93 -2.77
CA GLY A 251 -12.07 12.30 -2.88
C GLY A 251 -11.32 13.15 -3.90
N GLY A 252 -10.43 12.56 -4.71
CA GLY A 252 -9.61 13.23 -5.71
C GLY A 252 -10.25 13.38 -7.09
N GLY A 253 -11.54 13.08 -7.26
CA GLY A 253 -12.20 13.15 -8.56
C GLY A 253 -12.11 14.50 -9.27
N GLN A 254 -11.95 15.57 -8.51
CA GLN A 254 -11.74 16.93 -9.02
C GLN A 254 -10.34 17.20 -9.58
N TRP A 255 -9.40 16.25 -9.44
CA TRP A 255 -8.00 16.40 -9.83
C TRP A 255 -7.57 15.43 -10.93
N LEU A 256 -8.52 14.84 -11.65
CA LEU A 256 -8.27 13.87 -12.73
C LEU A 256 -7.92 14.52 -14.07
N GLU A 257 -7.84 15.85 -14.16
CA GLU A 257 -7.48 16.63 -15.35
C GLU A 257 -5.97 16.79 -15.55
#